data_828a0b0b3779592ba990cd8da8107af8
#
_entry.id   828a0b0b3779592ba990cd8da8107af8
#
_cell.length_a   1.000
_cell.length_b   1.000
_cell.length_c   1.000
_cell.angle_alpha   90.00
_cell.angle_beta   90.00
_cell.angle_gamma   90.00
#
_symmetry.space_group_name_H-M   'P 1'
#
loop_
_entity.id
_entity.type
_entity.pdbx_description
1 polymer ?
#
loop_
_entity_poly.entity_id
_entity_poly.type
_entity_poly.pdbx_seq_one_letter_code
_entity_poly.pdbx_strand_id
1 'polypeptide(L)'
;MIRAIVFDFDGLILDTEEPIYRSWLEVYEAHGEPLPFERWVQIVGSTTAEFHPQHHLEERLGRPLTQEVIDGRIGRRTELVLAQQVLPGILQHIDAAKSLGLKLGVASSSTRDWVSGHLDRLGILNRFDCVRCRDDVASAKPAPDLYIAVLDCLGVSAFEALAIEDSPNGVIAAKSAGMCCVAIPNSITANLDLSPADLVLHSLSELTLPELLQRVDPGRA
;
A
#
# COMPACT_ATOMS: atom_id res chain seq x y z
N MET A 1 3.89 22.77 -10.18
CA MET A 1 5.19 22.11 -9.85
C MET A 1 4.97 21.23 -8.62
N ILE A 2 5.35 19.97 -8.68
CA ILE A 2 5.24 19.03 -7.56
C ILE A 2 6.16 19.49 -6.42
N ARG A 3 5.65 19.50 -5.21
CA ARG A 3 6.30 19.91 -3.96
C ARG A 3 6.30 18.82 -2.89
N ALA A 4 5.47 17.77 -3.10
CA ALA A 4 5.40 16.65 -2.19
C ALA A 4 5.20 15.34 -2.94
N ILE A 5 5.70 14.24 -2.35
CA ILE A 5 5.39 12.87 -2.76
C ILE A 5 4.73 12.17 -1.57
N VAL A 6 3.61 11.52 -1.83
CA VAL A 6 2.86 10.75 -0.83
C VAL A 6 2.85 9.30 -1.26
N PHE A 7 3.47 8.45 -0.46
CA PHE A 7 3.54 7.01 -0.68
C PHE A 7 2.40 6.31 0.05
N ASP A 8 1.81 5.31 -0.59
CA ASP A 8 1.18 4.24 0.15
C ASP A 8 2.24 3.44 0.92
N PHE A 9 1.82 2.54 1.82
CA PHE A 9 2.74 1.73 2.62
C PHE A 9 2.69 0.26 2.23
N ASP A 10 1.52 -0.38 2.38
CA ASP A 10 1.33 -1.83 2.23
C ASP A 10 1.31 -2.22 0.75
N GLY A 11 2.20 -3.11 0.34
CA GLY A 11 2.34 -3.50 -1.06
C GLY A 11 3.16 -2.53 -1.92
N LEU A 12 3.53 -1.34 -1.39
CA LEU A 12 4.31 -0.33 -2.10
C LEU A 12 5.69 -0.05 -1.46
N ILE A 13 5.73 0.44 -0.22
CA ILE A 13 7.01 0.63 0.50
C ILE A 13 7.54 -0.72 0.95
N LEU A 14 6.67 -1.54 1.48
CA LEU A 14 6.94 -2.90 1.95
C LEU A 14 5.94 -3.86 1.32
N ASP A 15 6.42 -4.96 0.75
CA ASP A 15 5.52 -6.02 0.31
C ASP A 15 4.92 -6.73 1.54
N THR A 16 3.70 -6.39 1.86
CA THR A 16 2.91 -7.02 2.93
C THR A 16 1.83 -7.95 2.37
N GLU A 17 1.45 -7.75 1.10
CA GLU A 17 0.32 -8.43 0.47
C GLU A 17 0.63 -9.90 0.16
N GLU A 18 1.78 -10.19 -0.47
CA GLU A 18 2.22 -11.57 -0.72
C GLU A 18 2.40 -12.36 0.59
N PRO A 19 3.09 -11.88 1.62
CA PRO A 19 3.17 -12.52 2.92
C PRO A 19 1.83 -12.83 3.58
N ILE A 20 0.88 -11.89 3.52
CA ILE A 20 -0.46 -12.12 4.08
C ILE A 20 -1.21 -13.19 3.29
N TYR A 21 -1.19 -13.11 1.95
CA TYR A 21 -1.77 -14.12 1.06
C TYR A 21 -1.19 -15.49 1.34
N ARG A 22 0.14 -15.60 1.36
CA ARG A 22 0.86 -16.85 1.56
C ARG A 22 0.55 -17.50 2.90
N SER A 23 0.44 -16.70 3.97
CA SER A 23 0.06 -17.22 5.29
C SER A 23 -1.33 -17.87 5.30
N TRP A 24 -2.26 -17.38 4.50
CA TRP A 24 -3.57 -18.01 4.32
C TRP A 24 -3.52 -19.19 3.36
N LEU A 25 -2.76 -19.09 2.27
CA LEU A 25 -2.60 -20.18 1.32
C LEU A 25 -2.08 -21.44 2.02
N GLU A 26 -1.04 -21.32 2.86
CA GLU A 26 -0.48 -22.43 3.65
C GLU A 26 -1.55 -23.08 4.57
N VAL A 27 -2.45 -22.28 5.17
CA VAL A 27 -3.57 -22.81 5.99
C VAL A 27 -4.58 -23.56 5.13
N TYR A 28 -4.96 -23.01 3.97
CA TYR A 28 -5.91 -23.67 3.06
C TYR A 28 -5.35 -25.00 2.54
N GLU A 29 -4.09 -25.02 2.10
CA GLU A 29 -3.39 -26.21 1.61
C GLU A 29 -3.29 -27.29 2.70
N ALA A 30 -3.01 -26.91 3.94
CA ALA A 30 -2.97 -27.84 5.08
C ALA A 30 -4.32 -28.51 5.37
N HIS A 31 -5.42 -27.90 4.91
CA HIS A 31 -6.78 -28.44 5.05
C HIS A 31 -7.30 -29.08 3.73
N GLY A 32 -6.50 -29.12 2.67
CA GLY A 32 -6.88 -29.70 1.37
C GLY A 32 -7.87 -28.84 0.58
N GLU A 33 -8.01 -27.56 0.90
CA GLU A 33 -8.92 -26.62 0.25
C GLU A 33 -8.16 -25.59 -0.59
N PRO A 34 -8.69 -25.14 -1.75
CA PRO A 34 -8.10 -24.07 -2.53
C PRO A 34 -8.49 -22.71 -1.96
N LEU A 35 -7.52 -21.81 -1.82
CA LEU A 35 -7.79 -20.38 -1.57
C LEU A 35 -8.16 -19.70 -2.90
N PRO A 36 -9.39 -19.16 -3.08
CA PRO A 36 -9.80 -18.58 -4.35
C PRO A 36 -9.12 -17.21 -4.56
N PHE A 37 -8.11 -17.18 -5.43
CA PHE A 37 -7.31 -15.99 -5.69
C PHE A 37 -8.15 -14.81 -6.20
N GLU A 38 -9.13 -15.05 -7.06
CA GLU A 38 -10.04 -14.02 -7.59
C GLU A 38 -10.87 -13.33 -6.51
N ARG A 39 -11.17 -14.02 -5.41
CA ARG A 39 -11.84 -13.43 -4.24
C ARG A 39 -10.84 -12.73 -3.33
N TRP A 40 -9.63 -13.28 -3.23
CA TRP A 40 -8.55 -12.66 -2.45
C TRP A 40 -8.22 -11.26 -2.96
N VAL A 41 -8.00 -11.10 -4.26
CA VAL A 41 -7.61 -9.80 -4.83
C VAL A 41 -8.65 -8.68 -4.62
N GLN A 42 -9.91 -9.04 -4.39
CA GLN A 42 -10.98 -8.08 -4.12
C GLN A 42 -10.89 -7.45 -2.72
N ILE A 43 -10.16 -8.09 -1.79
CA ILE A 43 -10.01 -7.58 -0.42
C ILE A 43 -8.74 -6.74 -0.23
N VAL A 44 -7.81 -6.79 -1.18
CA VAL A 44 -6.55 -6.06 -1.12
C VAL A 44 -6.80 -4.55 -1.08
N GLY A 45 -6.21 -3.88 -0.10
CA GLY A 45 -6.42 -2.44 0.11
C GLY A 45 -7.85 -2.04 0.53
N SER A 46 -8.74 -3.01 0.84
CA SER A 46 -10.13 -2.74 1.23
C SER A 46 -10.36 -3.00 2.73
N THR A 47 -11.11 -2.09 3.37
CA THR A 47 -11.59 -2.28 4.75
C THR A 47 -13.06 -2.75 4.82
N THR A 48 -13.76 -2.84 3.67
CA THR A 48 -15.20 -3.16 3.58
C THR A 48 -15.49 -4.42 2.77
N ALA A 49 -14.49 -5.27 2.56
CA ALA A 49 -14.61 -6.43 1.70
C ALA A 49 -15.54 -7.51 2.29
N GLU A 50 -16.36 -8.11 1.42
CA GLU A 50 -17.27 -9.20 1.78
C GLU A 50 -16.56 -10.55 1.96
N PHE A 51 -15.33 -10.72 1.43
CA PHE A 51 -14.59 -11.97 1.54
C PHE A 51 -13.73 -11.99 2.80
N HIS A 52 -13.99 -12.97 3.66
CA HIS A 52 -13.18 -13.25 4.85
C HIS A 52 -12.56 -14.64 4.72
N PRO A 53 -11.25 -14.77 4.47
CA PRO A 53 -10.62 -16.08 4.20
C PRO A 53 -10.83 -17.09 5.33
N GLN A 54 -10.83 -16.67 6.59
CA GLN A 54 -11.14 -17.55 7.71
C GLN A 54 -12.55 -18.11 7.62
N HIS A 55 -13.56 -17.25 7.51
CA HIS A 55 -14.96 -17.68 7.46
C HIS A 55 -15.22 -18.59 6.25
N HIS A 56 -14.68 -18.24 5.09
CA HIS A 56 -14.81 -19.06 3.89
C HIS A 56 -14.21 -20.46 4.09
N LEU A 57 -13.03 -20.56 4.72
CA LEU A 57 -12.44 -21.89 5.00
C LEU A 57 -13.27 -22.67 6.01
N GLU A 58 -13.75 -22.03 7.08
CA GLU A 58 -14.61 -22.65 8.10
C GLU A 58 -15.91 -23.17 7.50
N GLU A 59 -16.54 -22.42 6.58
CA GLU A 59 -17.71 -22.86 5.83
C GLU A 59 -17.41 -24.09 4.98
N ARG A 60 -16.27 -24.11 4.28
CA ARG A 60 -15.83 -25.26 3.48
C ARG A 60 -15.61 -26.51 4.32
N LEU A 61 -15.04 -26.34 5.51
CA LEU A 61 -14.75 -27.43 6.44
C LEU A 61 -15.97 -27.88 7.26
N GLY A 62 -17.03 -27.09 7.31
CA GLY A 62 -18.20 -27.32 8.18
C GLY A 62 -17.89 -27.24 9.68
N ARG A 63 -16.78 -26.62 10.06
CA ARG A 63 -16.33 -26.43 11.45
C ARG A 63 -15.40 -25.21 11.59
N PRO A 64 -15.35 -24.59 12.78
CA PRO A 64 -14.39 -23.50 13.01
C PRO A 64 -12.93 -24.00 12.97
N LEU A 65 -12.03 -23.09 12.65
CA LEU A 65 -10.59 -23.29 12.84
C LEU A 65 -10.26 -23.26 14.33
N THR A 66 -9.27 -24.04 14.73
CA THR A 66 -8.78 -24.01 16.11
C THR A 66 -7.95 -22.73 16.36
N GLN A 67 -7.91 -22.30 17.62
CA GLN A 67 -7.08 -21.15 18.00
C GLN A 67 -5.60 -21.36 17.64
N GLU A 68 -5.11 -22.58 17.75
CA GLU A 68 -3.74 -22.95 17.38
C GLU A 68 -3.45 -22.67 15.89
N VAL A 69 -4.39 -22.99 14.98
CA VAL A 69 -4.25 -22.72 13.55
C VAL A 69 -4.25 -21.20 13.30
N ILE A 70 -5.14 -20.46 13.97
CA ILE A 70 -5.24 -19.01 13.83
C ILE A 70 -3.94 -18.34 14.33
N ASP A 71 -3.46 -18.71 15.50
CA ASP A 71 -2.22 -18.17 16.10
C ASP A 71 -1.00 -18.54 15.26
N GLY A 72 -0.95 -19.78 14.77
CA GLY A 72 0.11 -20.24 13.87
C GLY A 72 0.18 -19.42 12.59
N ARG A 73 -0.98 -19.14 11.96
CA ARG A 73 -1.06 -18.27 10.78
C ARG A 73 -0.62 -16.84 11.08
N ILE A 74 -1.01 -16.28 12.23
CA ILE A 74 -0.60 -14.93 12.65
C ILE A 74 0.92 -14.90 12.83
N GLY A 75 1.49 -15.88 13.49
CA GLY A 75 2.96 -16.02 13.65
C GLY A 75 3.65 -16.11 12.29
N ARG A 76 3.14 -16.96 11.39
CA ARG A 76 3.70 -17.14 10.04
C ARG A 76 3.64 -15.87 9.19
N ARG A 77 2.52 -15.16 9.20
CA ARG A 77 2.40 -13.85 8.56
C ARG A 77 3.46 -12.89 9.09
N THR A 78 3.60 -12.81 10.41
CA THR A 78 4.58 -11.91 11.05
C THR A 78 5.99 -12.25 10.62
N GLU A 79 6.38 -13.53 10.63
CA GLU A 79 7.69 -14.00 10.15
C GLU A 79 7.94 -13.55 8.71
N LEU A 80 6.98 -13.82 7.81
CA LEU A 80 7.11 -13.49 6.39
C LEU A 80 7.23 -11.99 6.14
N VAL A 81 6.44 -11.17 6.84
CA VAL A 81 6.50 -9.69 6.71
C VAL A 81 7.81 -9.15 7.29
N LEU A 82 8.28 -9.68 8.42
CA LEU A 82 9.55 -9.24 9.01
C LEU A 82 10.77 -9.57 8.14
N ALA A 83 10.68 -10.60 7.30
CA ALA A 83 11.71 -10.94 6.33
C ALA A 83 11.77 -9.96 5.13
N GLN A 84 10.70 -9.18 4.89
CA GLN A 84 10.66 -8.24 3.77
C GLN A 84 11.58 -7.03 4.00
N GLN A 85 12.09 -6.51 2.89
CA GLN A 85 12.87 -5.28 2.81
C GLN A 85 12.10 -4.22 2.03
N VAL A 86 12.58 -2.99 2.06
CA VAL A 86 12.03 -1.89 1.26
C VAL A 86 12.05 -2.28 -0.22
N LEU A 87 10.91 -2.07 -0.91
CA LEU A 87 10.77 -2.44 -2.31
C LEU A 87 11.71 -1.63 -3.24
N PRO A 88 12.09 -2.21 -4.40
CA PRO A 88 13.02 -1.57 -5.33
C PRO A 88 12.57 -0.18 -5.78
N GLY A 89 13.50 0.78 -5.82
CA GLY A 89 13.24 2.15 -6.24
C GLY A 89 12.78 3.09 -5.12
N ILE A 90 12.20 2.59 -4.03
CA ILE A 90 11.64 3.42 -2.95
C ILE A 90 12.72 4.30 -2.30
N LEU A 91 13.83 3.71 -1.83
CA LEU A 91 14.90 4.48 -1.16
C LEU A 91 15.51 5.51 -2.08
N GLN A 92 15.73 5.17 -3.35
CA GLN A 92 16.27 6.07 -4.36
C GLN A 92 15.35 7.29 -4.58
N HIS A 93 14.02 7.07 -4.62
CA HIS A 93 13.05 8.15 -4.78
C HIS A 93 12.94 9.01 -3.52
N ILE A 94 13.00 8.42 -2.33
CA ILE A 94 13.06 9.16 -1.06
C ILE A 94 14.29 10.06 -1.02
N ASP A 95 15.49 9.53 -1.35
CA ASP A 95 16.74 10.30 -1.34
C ASP A 95 16.72 11.43 -2.38
N ALA A 96 16.25 11.14 -3.59
CA ALA A 96 16.12 12.13 -4.65
C ALA A 96 15.11 13.24 -4.27
N ALA A 97 13.96 12.88 -3.70
CA ALA A 97 12.97 13.85 -3.24
C ALA A 97 13.54 14.80 -2.17
N LYS A 98 14.24 14.25 -1.17
CA LYS A 98 14.92 15.04 -0.15
C LYS A 98 15.98 15.98 -0.77
N SER A 99 16.75 15.51 -1.73
CA SER A 99 17.76 16.30 -2.43
C SER A 99 17.15 17.45 -3.24
N LEU A 100 15.93 17.27 -3.75
CA LEU A 100 15.14 18.28 -4.45
C LEU A 100 14.34 19.19 -3.50
N GLY A 101 14.40 18.98 -2.19
CA GLY A 101 13.64 19.75 -1.19
C GLY A 101 12.13 19.45 -1.20
N LEU A 102 11.72 18.31 -1.75
CA LEU A 102 10.32 17.89 -1.73
C LEU A 102 9.95 17.33 -0.35
N LYS A 103 8.70 17.57 0.07
CA LYS A 103 8.13 16.97 1.27
C LYS A 103 7.71 15.52 1.01
N LEU A 104 7.83 14.68 2.03
CA LEU A 104 7.49 13.27 1.95
C LEU A 104 6.39 12.91 2.93
N GLY A 105 5.34 12.25 2.44
CA GLY A 105 4.24 11.73 3.24
C GLY A 105 4.00 10.25 3.04
N VAL A 106 3.33 9.64 4.03
CA VAL A 106 2.76 8.28 3.94
C VAL A 106 1.27 8.36 4.22
N ALA A 107 0.46 7.70 3.37
CA ALA A 107 -0.98 7.55 3.52
C ALA A 107 -1.36 6.06 3.46
N SER A 108 -1.68 5.42 4.59
CA SER A 108 -1.98 3.98 4.66
C SER A 108 -3.32 3.68 5.32
N SER A 109 -4.04 2.69 4.78
CA SER A 109 -5.26 2.13 5.38
C SER A 109 -4.99 1.23 6.58
N SER A 110 -3.74 0.95 6.90
CA SER A 110 -3.31 0.19 8.08
C SER A 110 -3.26 1.05 9.34
N THR A 111 -3.10 0.42 10.51
CA THR A 111 -2.98 1.12 11.78
C THR A 111 -1.64 1.84 11.90
N ARG A 112 -1.61 2.88 12.74
CA ARG A 112 -0.37 3.64 13.02
C ARG A 112 0.74 2.75 13.58
N ASP A 113 0.40 1.85 14.50
CA ASP A 113 1.38 0.95 15.10
C ASP A 113 2.03 0.03 14.06
N TRP A 114 1.23 -0.46 13.10
CA TRP A 114 1.72 -1.27 11.99
C TRP A 114 2.68 -0.48 11.10
N VAL A 115 2.22 0.64 10.57
CA VAL A 115 3.01 1.45 9.62
C VAL A 115 4.27 2.01 10.28
N SER A 116 4.12 2.68 11.44
CA SER A 116 5.26 3.30 12.11
C SER A 116 6.26 2.27 12.62
N GLY A 117 5.77 1.12 13.13
CA GLY A 117 6.64 0.03 13.59
C GLY A 117 7.50 -0.55 12.46
N HIS A 118 6.91 -0.74 11.27
CA HIS A 118 7.68 -1.24 10.13
C HIS A 118 8.61 -0.18 9.52
N LEU A 119 8.18 1.09 9.42
CA LEU A 119 9.05 2.18 8.95
C LEU A 119 10.24 2.38 9.89
N ASP A 120 10.05 2.26 11.21
CA ASP A 120 11.12 2.33 12.20
C ASP A 120 12.08 1.14 12.09
N ARG A 121 11.54 -0.09 12.00
CA ARG A 121 12.33 -1.31 11.76
C ARG A 121 13.20 -1.20 10.51
N LEU A 122 12.68 -0.58 9.45
CA LEU A 122 13.40 -0.37 8.20
C LEU A 122 14.36 0.83 8.26
N GLY A 123 14.37 1.60 9.36
CA GLY A 123 15.24 2.76 9.56
C GLY A 123 14.86 3.98 8.71
N ILE A 124 13.60 4.06 8.24
CA ILE A 124 13.16 5.13 7.31
C ILE A 124 12.02 6.00 7.85
N LEU A 125 11.52 5.76 9.06
CA LEU A 125 10.42 6.55 9.63
C LEU A 125 10.74 8.05 9.65
N ASN A 126 11.95 8.41 10.04
CA ASN A 126 12.43 9.80 10.12
C ASN A 126 12.66 10.47 8.74
N ARG A 127 12.48 9.74 7.66
CA ARG A 127 12.57 10.28 6.29
C ARG A 127 11.29 10.99 5.88
N PHE A 128 10.16 10.69 6.53
CA PHE A 128 8.84 11.22 6.20
C PHE A 128 8.49 12.41 7.09
N ASP A 129 8.00 13.48 6.45
CA ASP A 129 7.57 14.71 7.12
C ASP A 129 6.16 14.55 7.72
N CYS A 130 5.37 13.62 7.19
CA CYS A 130 4.04 13.28 7.67
C CYS A 130 3.69 11.81 7.43
N VAL A 131 3.08 11.15 8.42
CA VAL A 131 2.48 9.81 8.28
C VAL A 131 1.03 9.89 8.73
N ARG A 132 0.09 9.45 7.88
CA ARG A 132 -1.33 9.31 8.21
C ARG A 132 -1.77 7.88 7.97
N CYS A 133 -2.49 7.36 8.95
CA CYS A 133 -2.93 5.99 9.02
C CYS A 133 -4.44 5.95 9.23
N ARG A 134 -5.04 4.77 9.14
CA ARG A 134 -6.48 4.59 9.37
C ARG A 134 -6.99 5.25 10.65
N ASP A 135 -6.17 5.26 11.70
CA ASP A 135 -6.52 5.83 13.01
C ASP A 135 -6.68 7.37 13.00
N ASP A 136 -6.23 8.04 11.94
CA ASP A 136 -6.24 9.50 11.82
C ASP A 136 -7.45 10.05 11.05
N VAL A 137 -8.28 9.18 10.45
CA VAL A 137 -9.35 9.57 9.53
C VAL A 137 -10.66 8.85 9.84
N ALA A 138 -11.76 9.40 9.36
CA ALA A 138 -13.08 8.78 9.49
C ALA A 138 -13.23 7.59 8.51
N SER A 139 -12.71 7.74 7.30
CA SER A 139 -12.83 6.72 6.24
C SER A 139 -11.46 6.44 5.62
N ALA A 140 -11.10 5.14 5.55
CA ALA A 140 -9.91 4.70 4.82
C ALA A 140 -10.19 4.59 3.32
N LYS A 141 -9.14 4.32 2.52
CA LYS A 141 -9.26 4.11 1.07
C LYS A 141 -10.38 3.08 0.75
N PRO A 142 -11.22 3.33 -0.25
CA PRO A 142 -11.06 4.26 -1.38
C PRO A 142 -11.53 5.71 -1.10
N ALA A 143 -11.91 6.09 0.13
CA ALA A 143 -12.19 7.48 0.48
C ALA A 143 -10.90 8.32 0.41
N PRO A 144 -10.99 9.61 0.04
CA PRO A 144 -9.82 10.47 -0.12
C PRO A 144 -9.20 10.96 1.20
N ASP A 145 -9.82 10.68 2.34
CA ASP A 145 -9.55 11.28 3.65
C ASP A 145 -8.08 11.18 4.06
N LEU A 146 -7.45 10.02 3.82
CA LEU A 146 -6.03 9.79 4.14
C LEU A 146 -5.11 10.72 3.35
N TYR A 147 -5.36 10.86 2.04
CA TYR A 147 -4.58 11.76 1.19
C TYR A 147 -4.81 13.22 1.56
N ILE A 148 -6.05 13.62 1.79
CA ILE A 148 -6.38 14.98 2.27
C ILE A 148 -5.66 15.26 3.59
N ALA A 149 -5.70 14.34 4.55
CA ALA A 149 -5.03 14.50 5.84
C ALA A 149 -3.49 14.62 5.71
N VAL A 150 -2.87 13.93 4.73
CA VAL A 150 -1.43 14.10 4.45
C VAL A 150 -1.16 15.43 3.78
N LEU A 151 -1.97 15.86 2.81
CA LEU A 151 -1.82 17.15 2.14
C LEU A 151 -1.89 18.31 3.13
N ASP A 152 -2.87 18.28 4.04
CA ASP A 152 -3.03 19.26 5.11
C ASP A 152 -1.81 19.28 6.04
N CYS A 153 -1.33 18.11 6.45
CA CYS A 153 -0.17 17.96 7.32
C CYS A 153 1.11 18.51 6.65
N LEU A 154 1.28 18.27 5.36
CA LEU A 154 2.41 18.76 4.59
C LEU A 154 2.26 20.24 4.18
N GLY A 155 1.06 20.81 4.26
CA GLY A 155 0.77 22.19 3.84
C GLY A 155 0.98 22.40 2.34
N VAL A 156 0.48 21.46 1.52
CA VAL A 156 0.51 21.50 0.05
C VAL A 156 -0.88 21.24 -0.51
N SER A 157 -1.16 21.78 -1.69
CA SER A 157 -2.39 21.49 -2.41
C SER A 157 -2.26 20.20 -3.23
N ALA A 158 -3.40 19.58 -3.54
CA ALA A 158 -3.44 18.29 -4.24
C ALA A 158 -2.68 18.31 -5.57
N PHE A 159 -2.79 19.41 -6.35
CA PHE A 159 -2.08 19.55 -7.63
C PHE A 159 -0.57 19.79 -7.50
N GLU A 160 -0.07 19.99 -6.27
CA GLU A 160 1.36 20.10 -5.95
C GLU A 160 1.92 18.79 -5.38
N ALA A 161 1.12 17.73 -5.31
CA ALA A 161 1.53 16.46 -4.75
C ALA A 161 1.34 15.30 -5.74
N LEU A 162 2.28 14.35 -5.68
CA LEU A 162 2.25 13.10 -6.41
C LEU A 162 1.97 11.96 -5.43
N ALA A 163 0.92 11.18 -5.67
CA ALA A 163 0.68 9.92 -4.97
C ALA A 163 1.38 8.77 -5.69
N ILE A 164 1.96 7.84 -4.94
CA ILE A 164 2.50 6.57 -5.44
C ILE A 164 1.76 5.46 -4.72
N GLU A 165 1.16 4.55 -5.49
CA GLU A 165 0.19 3.55 -5.06
C GLU A 165 0.42 2.20 -5.71
N ASP A 166 -0.16 1.12 -5.13
CA ASP A 166 -0.10 -0.23 -5.70
C ASP A 166 -1.48 -0.81 -6.03
N SER A 167 -2.55 -0.22 -5.51
CA SER A 167 -3.90 -0.81 -5.47
C SER A 167 -4.97 0.07 -6.11
N PRO A 168 -6.06 -0.52 -6.67
CA PRO A 168 -7.19 0.24 -7.21
C PRO A 168 -7.84 1.18 -6.18
N ASN A 169 -8.04 0.72 -4.94
CA ASN A 169 -8.63 1.52 -3.88
C ASN A 169 -7.77 2.74 -3.54
N GLY A 170 -6.46 2.57 -3.54
CA GLY A 170 -5.54 3.66 -3.30
C GLY A 170 -5.48 4.65 -4.45
N VAL A 171 -5.45 4.17 -5.70
CA VAL A 171 -5.53 5.03 -6.89
C VAL A 171 -6.83 5.86 -6.87
N ILE A 172 -7.99 5.22 -6.60
CA ILE A 172 -9.27 5.93 -6.50
C ILE A 172 -9.21 7.00 -5.41
N ALA A 173 -8.66 6.68 -4.24
CA ALA A 173 -8.52 7.63 -3.12
C ALA A 173 -7.66 8.85 -3.50
N ALA A 174 -6.48 8.62 -4.09
CA ALA A 174 -5.58 9.68 -4.53
C ALA A 174 -6.22 10.57 -5.62
N LYS A 175 -6.87 9.96 -6.61
CA LYS A 175 -7.59 10.70 -7.67
C LYS A 175 -8.78 11.48 -7.11
N SER A 176 -9.52 10.93 -6.15
CA SER A 176 -10.63 11.60 -5.48
C SER A 176 -10.16 12.77 -4.62
N ALA A 177 -8.93 12.72 -4.08
CA ALA A 177 -8.28 13.85 -3.42
C ALA A 177 -7.76 14.92 -4.38
N GLY A 178 -7.85 14.70 -5.70
CA GLY A 178 -7.39 15.63 -6.75
C GLY A 178 -5.88 15.56 -7.04
N MET A 179 -5.21 14.50 -6.61
CA MET A 179 -3.78 14.31 -6.82
C MET A 179 -3.48 13.68 -8.18
N CYS A 180 -2.27 13.91 -8.69
CA CYS A 180 -1.65 13.04 -9.68
C CYS A 180 -1.27 11.73 -8.99
N CYS A 181 -1.47 10.58 -9.67
CA CYS A 181 -1.21 9.26 -9.10
C CYS A 181 -0.42 8.38 -10.07
N VAL A 182 0.68 7.81 -9.57
CA VAL A 182 1.45 6.77 -10.24
C VAL A 182 1.19 5.44 -9.56
N ALA A 183 0.79 4.44 -10.33
CA ALA A 183 0.54 3.10 -9.83
C ALA A 183 1.74 2.17 -10.08
N ILE A 184 2.12 1.42 -9.06
CA ILE A 184 3.20 0.40 -9.08
C ILE A 184 2.60 -0.90 -8.56
N PRO A 185 1.96 -1.71 -9.40
CA PRO A 185 1.37 -2.96 -8.95
C PRO A 185 2.42 -3.95 -8.47
N ASN A 186 2.08 -4.72 -7.45
CA ASN A 186 2.85 -5.85 -6.96
C ASN A 186 2.31 -7.18 -7.52
N SER A 187 2.84 -8.31 -7.07
CA SER A 187 2.45 -9.65 -7.54
C SER A 187 0.96 -9.99 -7.31
N ILE A 188 0.34 -9.38 -6.31
CA ILE A 188 -1.08 -9.58 -5.99
C ILE A 188 -1.98 -8.63 -6.80
N THR A 189 -1.55 -7.38 -6.99
CA THR A 189 -2.36 -6.33 -7.63
C THR A 189 -2.14 -6.19 -9.14
N ALA A 190 -1.17 -6.91 -9.71
CA ALA A 190 -0.75 -6.79 -11.13
C ALA A 190 -1.87 -6.99 -12.15
N ASN A 191 -2.90 -7.76 -11.82
CA ASN A 191 -4.03 -8.04 -12.71
C ASN A 191 -5.28 -7.21 -12.38
N LEU A 192 -5.19 -6.26 -11.44
CA LEU A 192 -6.29 -5.37 -11.08
C LEU A 192 -6.34 -4.15 -11.99
N ASP A 193 -7.51 -3.51 -12.06
CA ASP A 193 -7.70 -2.30 -12.88
C ASP A 193 -7.06 -1.08 -12.19
N LEU A 194 -5.93 -0.66 -12.71
CA LEU A 194 -5.20 0.55 -12.32
C LEU A 194 -5.30 1.67 -13.36
N SER A 195 -6.18 1.52 -14.35
CA SER A 195 -6.37 2.49 -15.45
C SER A 195 -6.72 3.91 -15.00
N PRO A 196 -7.32 4.18 -13.82
CA PRO A 196 -7.53 5.55 -13.35
C PRO A 196 -6.24 6.29 -12.94
N ALA A 197 -5.10 5.59 -12.76
CA ALA A 197 -3.81 6.23 -12.49
C ALA A 197 -3.32 7.03 -13.71
N ASP A 198 -2.58 8.12 -13.47
CA ASP A 198 -2.00 8.94 -14.54
C ASP A 198 -0.83 8.24 -15.24
N LEU A 199 -0.16 7.33 -14.54
CA LEU A 199 0.92 6.49 -15.06
C LEU A 199 0.94 5.16 -14.30
N VAL A 200 1.20 4.06 -15.01
CA VAL A 200 1.44 2.73 -14.42
C VAL A 200 2.85 2.29 -14.80
N LEU A 201 3.64 1.89 -13.81
CA LEU A 201 4.99 1.33 -13.97
C LEU A 201 5.04 -0.03 -13.28
N HIS A 202 5.92 -0.94 -13.71
CA HIS A 202 6.10 -2.22 -13.03
C HIS A 202 6.98 -2.12 -11.79
N SER A 203 7.82 -1.08 -11.72
CA SER A 203 8.68 -0.79 -10.56
C SER A 203 9.09 0.68 -10.55
N LEU A 204 9.24 1.27 -9.36
CA LEU A 204 9.82 2.61 -9.23
C LEU A 204 11.27 2.68 -9.71
N SER A 205 11.97 1.56 -9.82
CA SER A 205 13.33 1.52 -10.37
C SER A 205 13.41 1.72 -11.90
N GLU A 206 12.27 1.75 -12.62
CA GLU A 206 12.26 1.99 -14.07
C GLU A 206 12.63 3.43 -14.44
N LEU A 207 12.35 4.38 -13.57
CA LEU A 207 12.59 5.81 -13.80
C LEU A 207 13.32 6.42 -12.61
N THR A 208 14.17 7.39 -12.88
CA THR A 208 14.62 8.29 -11.83
C THR A 208 13.49 9.24 -11.41
N LEU A 209 13.55 9.82 -10.21
CA LEU A 209 12.53 10.76 -9.78
C LEU A 209 12.38 11.98 -10.73
N PRO A 210 13.45 12.62 -11.25
CA PRO A 210 13.29 13.68 -12.25
C PRO A 210 12.55 13.23 -13.51
N GLU A 211 12.85 12.03 -14.04
CA GLU A 211 12.14 11.47 -15.21
C GLU A 211 10.67 11.18 -14.89
N LEU A 212 10.39 10.66 -13.70
CA LEU A 212 9.01 10.42 -13.24
C LEU A 212 8.23 11.73 -13.18
N LEU A 213 8.80 12.77 -12.53
CA LEU A 213 8.16 14.08 -12.41
C LEU A 213 7.92 14.72 -13.78
N GLN A 214 8.85 14.56 -14.72
CA GLN A 214 8.67 15.06 -16.09
C GLN A 214 7.52 14.34 -16.82
N ARG A 215 7.33 13.04 -16.58
CA ARG A 215 6.22 12.27 -17.22
C ARG A 215 4.85 12.66 -16.68
N VAL A 216 4.75 12.91 -15.38
CA VAL A 216 3.45 13.22 -14.73
C VAL A 216 3.09 14.70 -14.77
N ASP A 217 4.04 15.61 -15.06
CA ASP A 217 3.83 17.07 -15.15
C ASP A 217 4.60 17.67 -16.37
N PRO A 218 4.29 17.22 -17.60
CA PRO A 218 5.06 17.57 -18.80
C PRO A 218 4.97 19.04 -19.21
N GLY A 219 4.03 19.81 -18.64
CA GLY A 219 3.86 21.24 -18.95
C GLY A 219 4.63 22.20 -18.02
N ARG A 220 5.44 21.69 -17.10
CA ARG A 220 6.08 22.46 -16.01
C ARG A 220 7.59 22.22 -15.87
N ALA A 221 8.21 21.62 -16.90
CA ALA A 221 9.67 21.48 -17.02
C ALA A 221 10.32 22.78 -17.53
#